data_79b31ccd991c7c64d8050a175374ba22
#
_entry.id   79b31ccd991c7c64d8050a175374ba22
#
_cell.length_a   1.000
_cell.length_b   1.000
_cell.length_c   1.000
_cell.angle_alpha   90.00
_cell.angle_beta   90.00
_cell.angle_gamma   90.00
#
_symmetry.space_group_name_H-M   'P 1'
#
loop_
_entity.id
_entity.type
_entity.pdbx_description
1 polymer ?
#
loop_
_entity_poly.entity_id
_entity_poly.type
_entity_poly.pdbx_seq_one_letter_code
_entity_poly.pdbx_strand_id
1 'polypeptide(L)'
;VPKVTGKTGSGAKRSSVAPSRAFRATDHLKTDAERAAYLEALLEDGDNRVITIGLRDLAESIGGMSVLAERTGLSRETLYRTLSQRGNPRLETLNTLLLAMGMRLSVTTIDQ
;
A
#
# COMPACT_ATOMS: atom_id res chain seq x y z
N VAL A 1 -16.69 -17.16 10.11
CA VAL A 1 -17.01 -17.11 9.97
C VAL A 1 -17.07 -17.18 9.85
N PRO A 2 -16.90 -17.33 9.82
CA PRO A 2 -17.19 -17.50 9.76
C PRO A 2 -17.07 -17.69 9.65
N LYS A 3 -16.81 -17.81 9.80
CA LYS A 3 -16.87 -18.09 9.80
C LYS A 3 -16.57 -18.25 9.48
N VAL A 4 -16.19 -18.61 9.47
CA VAL A 4 -16.04 -18.74 9.23
C VAL A 4 -15.76 -19.03 9.12
N THR A 5 -15.55 -19.36 9.17
CA THR A 5 -15.39 -19.55 9.04
C THR A 5 -15.00 -19.72 8.96
N GLY A 6 -14.61 -20.16 9.03
CA GLY A 6 -14.39 -20.19 8.95
C GLY A 6 -13.85 -20.43 8.89
N LYS A 7 -13.65 -20.64 9.06
CA LYS A 7 -13.26 -20.85 9.05
C LYS A 7 -12.71 -20.89 8.82
N THR A 8 -12.42 -21.23 8.79
CA THR A 8 -11.91 -21.20 8.54
C THR A 8 -11.35 -21.26 8.45
N GLY A 9 -10.97 -21.56 8.54
CA GLY A 9 -10.45 -21.40 8.34
C GLY A 9 -9.80 -21.45 8.27
N SER A 10 -9.53 -21.67 8.34
CA SER A 10 -8.87 -21.59 8.09
C SER A 10 -8.25 -21.54 7.96
N GLY A 11 -7.89 -21.65 8.01
CA GLY A 11 -7.22 -21.41 7.70
C GLY A 11 -6.58 -21.39 7.47
N ALA A 12 -6.29 -21.66 7.49
CA ALA A 12 -5.64 -21.61 7.13
C ALA A 12 -5.23 -21.53 6.82
N LYS A 13 -5.02 -21.54 6.53
CA LYS A 13 -4.61 -21.53 6.11
C LYS A 13 -4.32 -21.14 5.54
N ARG A 14 -4.13 -21.23 5.38
CA ARG A 14 -3.82 -20.92 4.79
C ARG A 14 -3.06 -20.71 4.26
N SER A 15 -2.77 -20.86 3.85
CA SER A 15 -2.01 -20.63 3.34
C SER A 15 -1.58 -20.13 2.65
N SER A 16 -1.34 -20.06 2.42
CA SER A 16 -0.69 -19.51 1.65
C SER A 16 -0.67 -18.96 0.52
N VAL A 17 -0.96 -18.62 0.01
CA VAL A 17 -0.91 -18.18 -1.15
C VAL A 17 -0.50 -16.78 -1.34
N ALA A 18 0.71 -16.57 -1.28
CA ALA A 18 1.33 -15.30 -1.27
C ALA A 18 1.05 -14.43 -2.45
N PRO A 19 0.99 -14.96 -3.67
CA PRO A 19 0.84 -14.05 -4.81
C PRO A 19 -0.47 -13.33 -4.81
N SER A 20 -1.44 -13.83 -4.12
CA SER A 20 -2.71 -13.15 -4.16
C SER A 20 -2.81 -11.99 -3.18
N ARG A 21 -1.73 -11.68 -2.46
CA ARG A 21 -1.78 -10.56 -1.54
C ARG A 21 -2.03 -9.24 -2.25
N ALA A 22 -1.23 -8.93 -3.26
CA ALA A 22 -1.43 -7.69 -4.01
C ALA A 22 -2.75 -7.68 -4.74
N PHE A 23 -3.14 -8.81 -5.28
CA PHE A 23 -4.41 -8.93 -5.95
C PHE A 23 -5.57 -8.63 -5.01
N ARG A 24 -5.51 -9.17 -3.79
CA ARG A 24 -6.56 -8.90 -2.80
C ARG A 24 -6.58 -7.44 -2.36
N ALA A 25 -5.41 -6.84 -2.22
CA ALA A 25 -5.36 -5.43 -1.87
C ALA A 25 -6.01 -4.60 -2.97
N THR A 26 -5.71 -4.93 -4.23
CA THR A 26 -6.31 -4.22 -5.36
C THR A 26 -7.81 -4.32 -5.35
N ASP A 27 -8.34 -5.49 -4.98
CA ASP A 27 -9.79 -5.68 -4.90
C ASP A 27 -10.44 -4.77 -3.89
N HIS A 28 -9.72 -4.40 -2.85
CA HIS A 28 -10.26 -3.60 -1.75
C HIS A 28 -9.85 -2.14 -1.79
N LEU A 29 -9.02 -1.74 -2.74
CA LEU A 29 -8.51 -0.38 -2.80
C LEU A 29 -9.04 0.33 -4.03
N LYS A 30 -10.35 0.57 -4.05
CA LYS A 30 -11.01 1.12 -5.23
C LYS A 30 -11.31 2.59 -5.13
N THR A 31 -11.26 3.16 -3.94
CA THR A 31 -11.53 4.58 -3.74
C THR A 31 -10.36 5.22 -3.03
N ASP A 32 -10.28 6.54 -3.14
CA ASP A 32 -9.24 7.29 -2.43
C ASP A 32 -9.36 7.07 -0.92
N ALA A 33 -10.59 7.02 -0.40
CA ALA A 33 -10.80 6.80 1.02
C ALA A 33 -10.28 5.43 1.46
N GLU A 34 -10.53 4.40 0.66
CA GLU A 34 -10.03 3.06 0.98
C GLU A 34 -8.52 3.01 0.94
N ARG A 35 -7.92 3.68 -0.04
CA ARG A 35 -6.46 3.73 -0.14
C ARG A 35 -5.84 4.46 1.04
N ALA A 36 -6.46 5.56 1.45
CA ALA A 36 -5.95 6.32 2.59
C ALA A 36 -6.04 5.51 3.88
N ALA A 37 -7.15 4.83 4.10
CA ALA A 37 -7.32 4.00 5.29
C ALA A 37 -6.31 2.86 5.33
N TYR A 38 -6.05 2.26 4.18
CA TYR A 38 -5.07 1.17 4.08
C TYR A 38 -3.68 1.66 4.48
N LEU A 39 -3.25 2.79 3.91
CA LEU A 39 -1.93 3.32 4.22
C LEU A 39 -1.84 3.77 5.67
N GLU A 40 -2.89 4.38 6.18
CA GLU A 40 -2.88 4.83 7.57
C GLU A 40 -2.65 3.67 8.52
N ALA A 41 -3.28 2.53 8.27
CA ALA A 41 -3.10 1.34 9.09
C ALA A 41 -1.65 0.85 9.04
N LEU A 42 -1.03 0.89 7.86
CA LEU A 42 0.35 0.47 7.72
C LEU A 42 1.30 1.42 8.45
N LEU A 43 1.01 2.71 8.39
CA LEU A 43 1.84 3.70 9.08
C LEU A 43 1.75 3.56 10.59
N GLU A 44 0.58 3.16 11.09
CA GLU A 44 0.43 2.93 12.52
C GLU A 44 1.29 1.77 13.00
N ASP A 45 1.46 0.76 12.15
CA ASP A 45 2.33 -0.35 12.47
C ASP A 45 3.80 0.06 12.47
N GLY A 46 4.17 0.95 11.58
CA GLY A 46 5.48 1.58 11.60
C GLY A 46 6.63 0.78 11.01
N ASP A 47 6.39 -0.39 10.45
CA ASP A 47 7.44 -1.18 9.83
C ASP A 47 7.68 -0.68 8.41
N ASN A 48 8.86 -0.12 8.16
CA ASN A 48 9.17 0.47 6.85
C ASN A 48 9.00 -0.51 5.69
N ARG A 49 9.31 -1.78 5.91
CA ARG A 49 9.17 -2.77 4.84
C ARG A 49 7.70 -3.00 4.52
N VAL A 50 6.86 -3.03 5.53
CA VAL A 50 5.42 -3.18 5.34
C VAL A 50 4.85 -1.97 4.63
N ILE A 51 5.29 -0.78 5.03
CA ILE A 51 4.84 0.46 4.40
C ILE A 51 5.24 0.48 2.93
N THR A 52 6.46 0.07 2.62
CA THR A 52 6.94 0.06 1.24
C THR A 52 6.13 -0.90 0.38
N ILE A 53 5.86 -2.10 0.91
CA ILE A 53 5.02 -3.07 0.20
C ILE A 53 3.62 -2.50 -0.01
N GLY A 54 3.09 -1.84 1.01
CA GLY A 54 1.77 -1.24 0.91
C GLY A 54 1.71 -0.15 -0.14
N LEU A 55 2.77 0.65 -0.25
CA LEU A 55 2.80 1.67 -1.28
C LEU A 55 2.78 1.05 -2.68
N ARG A 56 3.42 -0.10 -2.85
CA ARG A 56 3.35 -0.81 -4.12
C ARG A 56 1.95 -1.33 -4.39
N ASP A 57 1.28 -1.84 -3.36
CA ASP A 57 -0.11 -2.29 -3.51
C ASP A 57 -0.99 -1.13 -3.93
N LEU A 58 -0.76 0.05 -3.34
CA LEU A 58 -1.51 1.24 -3.70
C LEU A 58 -1.24 1.64 -5.16
N ALA A 59 0.02 1.55 -5.59
CA ALA A 59 0.35 1.85 -6.98
C ALA A 59 -0.38 0.89 -7.92
N GLU A 60 -0.43 -0.39 -7.56
CA GLU A 60 -1.17 -1.36 -8.36
C GLU A 60 -2.63 -0.99 -8.46
N SER A 61 -3.19 -0.50 -7.36
CA SER A 61 -4.62 -0.19 -7.32
C SER A 61 -5.02 0.96 -8.23
N ILE A 62 -4.08 1.84 -8.58
CA ILE A 62 -4.38 2.95 -9.47
C ILE A 62 -3.98 2.69 -10.93
N GLY A 63 -3.46 1.49 -11.21
CA GLY A 63 -3.11 1.12 -12.57
C GLY A 63 -1.67 0.70 -12.76
N GLY A 64 -0.90 0.62 -11.69
CA GLY A 64 0.46 0.12 -11.75
C GLY A 64 1.52 1.19 -11.82
N MET A 65 2.76 0.75 -11.87
CA MET A 65 3.91 1.66 -11.85
C MET A 65 3.95 2.58 -13.06
N SER A 66 3.44 2.13 -14.20
CA SER A 66 3.42 2.99 -15.38
C SER A 66 2.53 4.20 -15.16
N VAL A 67 1.36 3.99 -14.56
CA VAL A 67 0.46 5.08 -14.26
C VAL A 67 1.06 6.00 -13.21
N LEU A 68 1.69 5.42 -12.21
CA LEU A 68 2.32 6.21 -11.15
C LEU A 68 3.47 7.05 -11.72
N ALA A 69 4.27 6.46 -12.61
CA ALA A 69 5.36 7.18 -13.26
C ALA A 69 4.83 8.37 -14.03
N GLU A 70 3.74 8.16 -14.76
CA GLU A 70 3.14 9.21 -15.55
C GLU A 70 2.64 10.35 -14.67
N ARG A 71 1.98 10.00 -13.56
CA ARG A 71 1.40 11.01 -12.68
C ARG A 71 2.44 11.78 -11.87
N THR A 72 3.54 11.14 -11.53
CA THR A 72 4.57 11.77 -10.69
C THR A 72 5.66 12.45 -11.49
N GLY A 73 5.85 12.05 -12.74
CA GLY A 73 6.99 12.51 -13.52
C GLY A 73 8.28 11.78 -13.19
N LEU A 74 8.23 10.78 -12.31
CA LEU A 74 9.40 9.99 -11.96
C LEU A 74 9.53 8.81 -12.92
N SER A 75 10.77 8.35 -13.11
CA SER A 75 11.00 7.19 -13.97
C SER A 75 10.52 5.93 -13.25
N ARG A 76 10.14 4.94 -14.06
CA ARG A 76 9.73 3.66 -13.49
C ARG A 76 10.87 3.04 -12.69
N GLU A 77 12.09 3.21 -13.17
CA GLU A 77 13.26 2.69 -12.46
C GLU A 77 13.39 3.31 -11.08
N THR A 78 13.22 4.62 -11.00
CA THR A 78 13.26 5.32 -9.72
C THR A 78 12.16 4.80 -8.79
N LEU A 79 10.97 4.60 -9.34
CA LEU A 79 9.84 4.11 -8.54
C LEU A 79 10.11 2.70 -8.02
N TYR A 80 10.60 1.80 -8.86
CA TYR A 80 10.88 0.44 -8.41
C TYR A 80 11.96 0.43 -7.34
N ARG A 81 12.98 1.27 -7.50
CA ARG A 81 14.04 1.35 -6.49
C ARG A 81 13.51 1.90 -5.17
N THR A 82 12.73 2.98 -5.25
CA THR A 82 12.18 3.63 -4.07
C THR A 82 11.22 2.73 -3.31
N LEU A 83 10.44 1.95 -4.03
CA LEU A 83 9.41 1.10 -3.45
C LEU A 83 9.86 -0.35 -3.31
N SER A 84 11.15 -0.60 -3.32
CA SER A 84 11.69 -1.92 -3.04
C SER A 84 11.70 -2.15 -1.53
N GLN A 85 11.88 -3.40 -1.12
CA GLN A 85 11.90 -3.73 0.31
C GLN A 85 12.98 -2.99 1.08
N ARG A 86 14.04 -2.61 0.38
CA ARG A 86 15.12 -1.84 0.98
C ARG A 86 14.95 -0.34 0.78
N GLY A 87 13.89 0.03 0.09
CA GLY A 87 13.64 1.42 -0.20
C GLY A 87 13.33 2.19 1.05
N ASN A 88 13.67 3.46 1.02
CA ASN A 88 13.38 4.36 2.12
C ASN A 88 13.10 5.71 1.48
N PRO A 89 11.88 5.92 1.02
CA PRO A 89 11.57 7.13 0.27
C PRO A 89 11.80 8.38 1.10
N ARG A 90 12.39 9.36 0.48
CA ARG A 90 12.51 10.67 1.10
C ARG A 90 11.13 11.27 1.27
N LEU A 91 11.01 12.18 2.22
CA LEU A 91 9.75 12.85 2.47
C LEU A 91 9.19 13.48 1.21
N GLU A 92 10.05 14.13 0.44
CA GLU A 92 9.64 14.77 -0.80
C GLU A 92 9.05 13.76 -1.78
N THR A 93 9.72 12.63 -1.95
CA THR A 93 9.25 11.59 -2.85
C THR A 93 7.95 10.98 -2.35
N LEU A 94 7.88 10.70 -1.05
CA LEU A 94 6.67 10.14 -0.47
C LEU A 94 5.50 11.08 -0.70
N ASN A 95 5.71 12.37 -0.49
CA ASN A 95 4.66 13.36 -0.70
C ASN A 95 4.19 13.36 -2.16
N THR A 96 5.14 13.30 -3.10
CA THR A 96 4.81 13.23 -4.51
C THR A 96 3.99 11.99 -4.84
N LEU A 97 4.38 10.85 -4.28
CA LEU A 97 3.66 9.59 -4.51
C LEU A 97 2.24 9.68 -3.98
N LEU A 98 2.07 10.19 -2.76
CA LEU A 98 0.76 10.26 -2.15
C LEU A 98 -0.17 11.20 -2.92
N LEU A 99 0.34 12.35 -3.34
CA LEU A 99 -0.48 13.28 -4.11
C LEU A 99 -0.92 12.65 -5.42
N ALA A 100 -0.04 11.88 -6.06
CA ALA A 100 -0.38 11.20 -7.31
C ALA A 100 -1.45 10.15 -7.12
N MET A 101 -1.62 9.66 -5.90
CA MET A 101 -2.61 8.65 -5.57
C MET A 101 -3.82 9.21 -4.84
N GLY A 102 -3.96 10.55 -4.85
CA GLY A 102 -5.12 11.19 -4.26
C GLY A 102 -5.05 11.41 -2.76
N MET A 103 -3.86 11.40 -2.19
CA MET A 103 -3.68 11.51 -0.74
C MET A 103 -2.68 12.59 -0.41
N ARG A 104 -2.66 12.98 0.85
CA ARG A 104 -1.62 13.90 1.35
C ARG A 104 -1.27 13.51 2.78
N LEU A 105 -0.07 13.89 3.19
CA LEU A 105 0.36 13.67 4.56
C LEU A 105 -0.40 14.59 5.51
N SER A 106 -0.61 14.09 6.70
CA SER A 106 -1.31 14.82 7.74
C SER A 106 -0.73 14.40 9.08
N VAL A 107 -0.99 15.21 10.10
CA VAL A 107 -0.46 14.94 11.44
C VAL A 107 -1.60 15.05 12.43
N THR A 108 -1.68 14.06 13.31
CA THR A 108 -2.67 14.08 14.39
C THR A 108 -1.95 13.75 15.69
N THR A 109 -2.57 14.10 16.81
CA THR A 109 -2.01 13.76 18.10
C THR A 109 -2.22 12.28 18.38
N ILE A 110 -1.37 11.73 19.21
CA ILE A 110 -1.52 10.36 19.67
C ILE A 110 -2.49 10.37 20.85
N ASP A 111 -3.52 9.55 20.76
CA ASP A 111 -4.44 9.41 21.87
C ASP A 111 -3.77 8.63 23.01
N GLN A 112 -3.96 9.07 24.23
CA GLN A 112 -3.34 8.44 25.38
C GLN A 112 -4.30 7.52 26.12
#